data_2528534d5226b4c0644a691d4dea7f49
#
_entry.id   2528534d5226b4c0644a691d4dea7f49
#
_cell.length_a   1.000
_cell.length_b   1.000
_cell.length_c   1.000
_cell.angle_alpha   90.00
_cell.angle_beta   90.00
_cell.angle_gamma   90.00
#
_symmetry.space_group_name_H-M   'P 1'
#
loop_
_entity.id
_entity.type
_entity.pdbx_description
1 polymer ?
#
loop_
_entity_poly.entity_id
_entity_poly.type
_entity_poly.pdbx_seq_one_letter_code
_entity_poly.pdbx_strand_id
1 'polypeptide(L)'
;MREIKSFEKWVKKSLKEHFIFKPYEEFFIVSDGYVGFKILNKCKDYRKVIEEQTFQDLKEDFKIYNRKIEKIGIADIQKEFDISNKEKAIKMPFVYDNIYKARIFKNKENLIFVDDNFLKNIDLYNYDIYAGDPVHPLVFYSKDISYITLPIRMCNFEYEIKEIQGELKCN
;
A
#
# COMPACT_ATOMS: atom_id res chain seq x y z
N MET A 1 0.73 -2.78 18.67
CA MET A 1 0.10 -1.54 19.21
C MET A 1 0.37 -0.28 18.38
N ARG A 2 1.61 -0.06 17.88
CA ARG A 2 1.95 1.12 17.04
C ARG A 2 1.27 1.06 15.64
N GLU A 3 1.25 -0.10 15.01
CA GLU A 3 0.65 -0.30 13.68
C GLU A 3 -0.85 -0.06 13.67
N ILE A 4 -1.60 -0.55 14.67
CA ILE A 4 -3.05 -0.30 14.77
C ILE A 4 -3.35 1.20 14.88
N LYS A 5 -2.58 1.97 15.65
CA LYS A 5 -2.76 3.43 15.74
C LYS A 5 -2.48 4.12 14.40
N SER A 6 -1.49 3.65 13.64
CA SER A 6 -1.19 4.18 12.31
C SER A 6 -2.29 3.82 11.33
N PHE A 7 -2.79 2.59 11.37
CA PHE A 7 -3.94 2.13 10.60
C PHE A 7 -5.19 2.96 10.91
N GLU A 8 -5.52 3.17 12.18
CA GLU A 8 -6.66 4.01 12.60
C GLU A 8 -6.57 5.43 12.04
N LYS A 9 -5.39 6.06 12.10
CA LYS A 9 -5.17 7.39 11.51
C LYS A 9 -5.39 7.38 10.00
N TRP A 10 -4.90 6.35 9.33
CA TRP A 10 -5.09 6.20 7.89
C TRP A 10 -6.57 6.02 7.55
N VAL A 11 -7.31 5.15 8.24
CA VAL A 11 -8.75 4.96 8.07
C VAL A 11 -9.49 6.30 8.22
N LYS A 12 -9.24 7.03 9.31
CA LYS A 12 -9.87 8.35 9.55
C LYS A 12 -9.61 9.36 8.42
N LYS A 13 -8.41 9.34 7.84
CA LYS A 13 -8.07 10.20 6.70
C LYS A 13 -8.80 9.75 5.45
N SER A 14 -8.73 8.48 5.10
CA SER A 14 -9.31 7.90 3.88
C SER A 14 -10.83 8.05 3.82
N LEU A 15 -11.52 7.94 4.96
CA LEU A 15 -12.97 8.16 5.06
C LEU A 15 -13.43 9.58 4.65
N LYS A 16 -12.55 10.56 4.65
CA LYS A 16 -12.86 11.93 4.21
C LYS A 16 -12.81 12.10 2.70
N GLU A 17 -12.01 11.29 2.02
CA GLU A 17 -11.69 11.42 0.60
C GLU A 17 -12.22 10.21 -0.18
N HIS A 18 -11.58 9.07 -0.01
CA HIS A 18 -11.90 7.83 -0.68
C HIS A 18 -11.55 6.64 0.21
N PHE A 19 -12.50 5.76 0.46
CA PHE A 19 -12.33 4.55 1.24
C PHE A 19 -13.14 3.42 0.64
N ILE A 20 -12.51 2.28 0.44
CA ILE A 20 -13.12 1.05 -0.07
C ILE A 20 -12.98 -0.03 1.00
N PHE A 21 -14.05 -0.74 1.28
CA PHE A 21 -14.06 -1.97 2.08
C PHE A 21 -14.63 -3.11 1.27
N LYS A 22 -13.94 -4.25 1.25
CA LYS A 22 -14.38 -5.47 0.58
C LYS A 22 -14.12 -6.69 1.45
N PRO A 23 -15.17 -7.37 1.95
CA PRO A 23 -15.04 -8.59 2.73
C PRO A 23 -14.85 -9.81 1.84
N TYR A 24 -14.10 -10.78 2.34
CA TYR A 24 -13.96 -12.14 1.81
C TYR A 24 -14.10 -13.14 2.97
N GLU A 25 -14.17 -14.42 2.67
CA GLU A 25 -14.40 -15.48 3.67
C GLU A 25 -13.31 -15.48 4.76
N GLU A 26 -12.04 -15.40 4.39
CA GLU A 26 -10.90 -15.51 5.32
C GLU A 26 -10.25 -14.17 5.68
N PHE A 27 -10.51 -13.13 4.91
CA PHE A 27 -9.87 -11.82 5.04
C PHE A 27 -10.80 -10.69 4.58
N PHE A 28 -10.37 -9.48 4.78
CA PHE A 28 -10.97 -8.30 4.15
C PHE A 28 -9.89 -7.41 3.54
N ILE A 29 -10.29 -6.61 2.58
CA ILE A 29 -9.42 -5.62 1.94
C ILE A 29 -10.00 -4.22 2.19
N VAL A 30 -9.13 -3.28 2.51
CA VAL A 30 -9.43 -1.85 2.57
C VAL A 30 -8.44 -1.08 1.71
N SER A 31 -8.90 -0.03 1.04
CA SER A 31 -8.04 0.79 0.17
C SER A 31 -8.56 2.22 0.09
N ASP A 32 -7.65 3.17 -0.18
CA ASP A 32 -7.97 4.54 -0.54
C ASP A 32 -7.66 4.86 -2.02
N GLY A 33 -7.36 3.81 -2.80
CA GLY A 33 -7.00 3.92 -4.20
C GLY A 33 -5.49 4.07 -4.46
N TYR A 34 -4.71 4.47 -3.46
CA TYR A 34 -3.24 4.59 -3.55
C TYR A 34 -2.52 3.54 -2.72
N VAL A 35 -3.09 3.24 -1.58
CA VAL A 35 -2.62 2.20 -0.68
C VAL A 35 -3.76 1.25 -0.32
N GLY A 36 -3.43 0.02 0.07
CA GLY A 36 -4.41 -0.96 0.50
C GLY A 36 -3.84 -1.92 1.53
N PHE A 37 -4.73 -2.47 2.34
CA PHE A 37 -4.43 -3.52 3.30
C PHE A 37 -5.31 -4.74 3.01
N LYS A 38 -4.68 -5.91 2.95
CA LYS A 38 -5.35 -7.21 3.04
C LYS A 38 -5.10 -7.76 4.44
N ILE A 39 -6.14 -7.98 5.21
CA ILE A 39 -6.07 -8.30 6.63
C ILE A 39 -6.89 -9.55 6.90
N LEU A 40 -6.29 -10.56 7.55
CA LEU A 40 -7.02 -11.78 7.92
C LEU A 40 -8.09 -11.48 8.96
N ASN A 41 -9.25 -12.15 8.83
CA ASN A 41 -10.41 -11.97 9.73
C ASN A 41 -10.12 -12.25 11.21
N LYS A 42 -9.07 -13.03 11.51
CA LYS A 42 -8.60 -13.26 12.89
C LYS A 42 -8.01 -12.00 13.55
N CYS A 43 -7.57 -11.00 12.77
CA CYS A 43 -7.03 -9.72 13.25
C CYS A 43 -8.18 -8.77 13.67
N LYS A 44 -8.92 -9.15 14.72
CA LYS A 44 -10.17 -8.51 15.16
C LYS A 44 -10.00 -7.01 15.47
N ASP A 45 -8.86 -6.58 15.97
CA ASP A 45 -8.62 -5.19 16.33
C ASP A 45 -8.69 -4.26 15.10
N TYR A 46 -8.20 -4.69 13.94
CA TYR A 46 -8.28 -3.92 12.70
C TYR A 46 -9.72 -3.80 12.20
N ARG A 47 -10.49 -4.89 12.29
CA ARG A 47 -11.90 -4.90 11.94
C ARG A 47 -12.69 -3.95 12.85
N LYS A 48 -12.44 -4.00 14.15
CA LYS A 48 -13.07 -3.11 15.15
C LYS A 48 -12.81 -1.63 14.84
N VAL A 49 -11.58 -1.26 14.44
CA VAL A 49 -11.27 0.11 14.00
C VAL A 49 -12.18 0.55 12.86
N ILE A 50 -12.41 -0.32 11.86
CA ILE A 50 -13.26 0.02 10.72
C ILE A 50 -14.72 0.17 11.18
N GLU A 51 -15.24 -0.78 11.96
CA GLU A 51 -16.61 -0.76 12.50
C GLU A 51 -16.90 0.53 13.28
N GLU A 52 -15.98 0.91 14.18
CA GLU A 52 -16.10 2.13 15.00
C GLU A 52 -16.03 3.43 14.19
N GLN A 53 -15.32 3.44 13.06
CA GLN A 53 -15.14 4.65 12.25
C GLN A 53 -16.18 4.79 11.15
N THR A 54 -16.73 3.68 10.64
CA THR A 54 -17.64 3.70 9.49
C THR A 54 -19.09 3.58 9.89
N PHE A 55 -19.38 2.95 11.03
CA PHE A 55 -20.74 2.57 11.46
C PHE A 55 -21.49 1.72 10.41
N GLN A 56 -20.75 0.97 9.55
CA GLN A 56 -21.30 0.11 8.51
C GLN A 56 -21.27 -1.36 8.94
N ASP A 57 -22.20 -2.15 8.38
CA ASP A 57 -22.10 -3.61 8.46
C ASP A 57 -20.95 -4.08 7.56
N LEU A 58 -19.96 -4.72 8.18
CA LEU A 58 -18.77 -5.23 7.49
C LEU A 58 -19.01 -6.63 6.85
N LYS A 59 -20.26 -7.00 6.55
CA LYS A 59 -20.60 -8.19 5.77
C LYS A 59 -20.70 -7.93 4.29
N GLU A 60 -20.92 -6.66 3.90
CA GLU A 60 -21.08 -6.23 2.51
C GLU A 60 -19.94 -5.29 2.11
N ASP A 61 -19.62 -5.27 0.83
CA ASP A 61 -18.71 -4.29 0.28
C ASP A 61 -19.36 -2.91 0.24
N PHE A 62 -18.56 -1.89 0.50
CA PHE A 62 -18.96 -0.50 0.38
C PHE A 62 -17.78 0.40 0.01
N LYS A 63 -18.12 1.52 -0.58
CA LYS A 63 -17.19 2.59 -0.91
C LYS A 63 -17.70 3.89 -0.31
N ILE A 64 -16.78 4.65 0.26
CA ILE A 64 -17.04 6.03 0.69
C ILE A 64 -16.25 6.95 -0.24
N TYR A 65 -16.94 7.84 -0.90
CA TYR A 65 -16.35 8.85 -1.77
C TYR A 65 -16.95 10.21 -1.45
N ASN A 66 -16.11 11.20 -1.17
CA ASN A 66 -16.55 12.54 -0.73
C ASN A 66 -17.61 12.48 0.39
N ARG A 67 -17.38 11.62 1.39
CA ARG A 67 -18.26 11.39 2.55
C ARG A 67 -19.65 10.79 2.22
N LYS A 68 -19.84 10.30 1.00
CA LYS A 68 -21.07 9.59 0.58
C LYS A 68 -20.77 8.10 0.50
N ILE A 69 -21.70 7.31 1.03
CA ILE A 69 -21.62 5.83 0.97
C ILE A 69 -22.27 5.38 -0.33
N GLU A 70 -21.54 4.57 -1.08
CA GLU A 70 -22.00 3.96 -2.32
C GLU A 70 -21.88 2.44 -2.20
N LYS A 71 -22.96 1.72 -2.49
CA LYS A 71 -22.99 0.26 -2.60
C LYS A 71 -22.93 -0.14 -4.08
N ILE A 72 -21.85 0.21 -4.75
CA ILE A 72 -21.63 -0.14 -6.16
C ILE A 72 -20.59 -1.24 -6.20
N GLY A 73 -20.78 -2.21 -7.09
CA GLY A 73 -19.83 -3.32 -7.29
C GLY A 73 -18.39 -2.82 -7.39
N ILE A 74 -17.60 -3.16 -6.39
CA ILE A 74 -16.20 -2.74 -6.27
C ILE A 74 -15.36 -3.68 -7.12
N ALA A 75 -14.46 -3.12 -7.94
CA ALA A 75 -13.51 -3.91 -8.70
C ALA A 75 -12.72 -4.85 -7.80
N ASP A 76 -12.39 -6.03 -8.29
CA ASP A 76 -11.59 -6.99 -7.53
C ASP A 76 -10.14 -6.53 -7.47
N ILE A 77 -9.74 -6.05 -6.29
CA ILE A 77 -8.36 -5.62 -5.99
C ILE A 77 -7.52 -6.72 -5.34
N GLN A 78 -8.08 -7.91 -5.13
CA GLN A 78 -7.37 -9.02 -4.49
C GLN A 78 -6.11 -9.42 -5.27
N LYS A 79 -6.19 -9.43 -6.59
CA LYS A 79 -5.07 -9.78 -7.48
C LYS A 79 -3.85 -8.87 -7.31
N GLU A 80 -4.03 -7.63 -6.86
CA GLU A 80 -2.91 -6.71 -6.62
C GLU A 80 -2.02 -7.16 -5.45
N PHE A 81 -2.57 -7.97 -4.53
CA PHE A 81 -1.85 -8.58 -3.41
C PHE A 81 -1.17 -9.92 -3.78
N ASP A 82 -1.37 -10.41 -5.00
CA ASP A 82 -0.70 -11.63 -5.46
C ASP A 82 0.80 -11.39 -5.65
N ILE A 83 1.60 -12.26 -5.06
CA ILE A 83 3.07 -12.21 -5.11
C ILE A 83 3.66 -13.30 -6.02
N SER A 84 2.83 -14.18 -6.60
CA SER A 84 3.30 -15.34 -7.39
C SER A 84 4.17 -14.97 -8.58
N ASN A 85 3.90 -13.81 -9.20
CA ASN A 85 4.63 -13.27 -10.34
C ASN A 85 5.49 -12.05 -9.98
N LYS A 86 5.78 -11.84 -8.69
CA LYS A 86 6.59 -10.72 -8.20
C LYS A 86 7.90 -11.23 -7.62
N GLU A 87 8.94 -10.44 -7.75
CA GLU A 87 10.26 -10.75 -7.21
C GLU A 87 10.48 -10.06 -5.88
N LYS A 88 11.33 -10.65 -5.04
CA LYS A 88 11.75 -10.01 -3.80
C LYS A 88 12.46 -8.70 -4.10
N ALA A 89 12.05 -7.65 -3.42
CA ALA A 89 12.63 -6.33 -3.53
C ALA A 89 13.29 -5.93 -2.22
N ILE A 90 14.34 -5.13 -2.30
CA ILE A 90 15.04 -4.57 -1.15
C ILE A 90 14.84 -3.06 -1.10
N LYS A 91 14.68 -2.53 0.10
CA LYS A 91 14.67 -1.10 0.34
C LYS A 91 16.08 -0.56 0.21
N MET A 92 16.26 0.41 -0.66
CA MET A 92 17.55 1.11 -0.79
C MET A 92 17.75 2.10 0.38
N PRO A 93 19.00 2.37 0.78
CA PRO A 93 19.30 3.31 1.87
C PRO A 93 18.98 4.75 1.51
N PHE A 94 18.79 5.05 0.23
CA PHE A 94 18.59 6.40 -0.28
C PHE A 94 17.12 6.79 -0.30
N VAL A 95 16.90 8.11 -0.17
CA VAL A 95 15.62 8.77 -0.39
C VAL A 95 15.82 9.75 -1.52
N TYR A 96 15.02 9.63 -2.56
CA TYR A 96 14.99 10.62 -3.62
C TYR A 96 14.15 11.81 -3.15
N ASP A 97 14.73 12.98 -3.06
CA ASP A 97 14.10 14.19 -2.53
C ASP A 97 14.06 15.28 -3.62
N ASN A 98 13.04 15.17 -4.48
CA ASN A 98 12.74 16.17 -5.50
C ASN A 98 11.34 16.76 -5.22
N ILE A 99 10.43 16.74 -6.19
CA ILE A 99 9.02 17.17 -6.01
C ILE A 99 8.31 16.31 -4.96
N TYR A 100 8.67 15.02 -4.88
CA TYR A 100 8.16 14.06 -3.90
C TYR A 100 9.32 13.44 -3.13
N LYS A 101 9.15 13.30 -1.83
CA LYS A 101 10.06 12.51 -1.01
C LYS A 101 9.78 11.04 -1.26
N ALA A 102 10.56 10.42 -2.13
CA ALA A 102 10.35 9.04 -2.54
C ALA A 102 11.35 8.08 -1.88
N ARG A 103 10.84 6.96 -1.39
CA ARG A 103 11.64 5.82 -0.98
C ARG A 103 11.89 4.93 -2.18
N ILE A 104 13.13 4.46 -2.32
CA ILE A 104 13.54 3.62 -3.45
C ILE A 104 13.57 2.17 -3.02
N PHE A 105 12.98 1.31 -3.84
CA PHE A 105 13.05 -0.14 -3.73
C PHE A 105 13.65 -0.70 -5.00
N LYS A 106 14.42 -1.79 -4.87
CA LYS A 106 15.07 -2.45 -6.00
C LYS A 106 14.71 -3.94 -6.01
N ASN A 107 14.19 -4.43 -7.12
CA ASN A 107 14.25 -5.84 -7.49
C ASN A 107 15.35 -6.02 -8.54
N LYS A 108 15.57 -7.24 -9.08
CA LYS A 108 16.72 -7.54 -9.94
C LYS A 108 17.18 -6.39 -10.85
N GLU A 109 16.29 -5.81 -11.64
CA GLU A 109 16.62 -4.85 -12.69
C GLU A 109 15.92 -3.50 -12.53
N ASN A 110 14.86 -3.44 -11.71
CA ASN A 110 13.98 -2.27 -11.63
C ASN A 110 14.21 -1.48 -10.35
N LEU A 111 14.19 -0.17 -10.48
CA LEU A 111 14.04 0.75 -9.36
C LEU A 111 12.58 1.20 -9.29
N ILE A 112 12.00 1.11 -8.10
CA ILE A 112 10.60 1.45 -7.85
C ILE A 112 10.58 2.55 -6.80
N PHE A 113 9.89 3.64 -7.12
CA PHE A 113 9.80 4.83 -6.27
C PHE A 113 8.43 4.86 -5.61
N VAL A 114 8.41 5.03 -4.29
CA VAL A 114 7.18 5.09 -3.49
C VAL A 114 7.20 6.34 -2.65
N ASP A 115 6.09 7.08 -2.60
CA ASP A 115 5.95 8.23 -1.71
C ASP A 115 6.18 7.79 -0.25
N ASP A 116 7.17 8.39 0.40
CA ASP A 116 7.55 8.08 1.78
C ASP A 116 6.36 8.28 2.77
N ASN A 117 5.39 9.12 2.40
CA ASN A 117 4.19 9.31 3.21
C ASN A 117 3.30 8.05 3.26
N PHE A 118 3.26 7.26 2.19
CA PHE A 118 2.49 6.01 2.17
C PHE A 118 3.10 4.96 3.10
N LEU A 119 4.41 5.00 3.30
CA LEU A 119 5.13 4.03 4.15
C LEU A 119 5.03 4.32 5.66
N LYS A 120 4.50 5.48 6.05
CA LYS A 120 4.31 5.84 7.46
C LYS A 120 3.25 4.98 8.18
N ASN A 121 2.43 4.28 7.41
CA ASN A 121 1.33 3.46 7.93
C ASN A 121 1.77 2.06 8.37
N ILE A 122 2.98 1.62 7.98
CA ILE A 122 3.50 0.28 8.26
C ILE A 122 4.90 0.33 8.86
N ASP A 123 5.27 -0.74 9.56
CA ASP A 123 6.64 -0.99 9.99
C ASP A 123 7.33 -1.92 8.99
N LEU A 124 8.16 -1.33 8.14
CA LEU A 124 8.82 -2.04 7.02
C LEU A 124 9.63 -3.26 7.45
N TYR A 125 10.12 -3.31 8.71
CA TYR A 125 10.92 -4.43 9.21
C TYR A 125 10.10 -5.73 9.38
N ASN A 126 8.78 -5.61 9.46
CA ASN A 126 7.89 -6.74 9.68
C ASN A 126 7.36 -7.37 8.37
N TYR A 127 7.85 -6.89 7.22
CA TYR A 127 7.32 -7.30 5.91
C TYR A 127 8.42 -7.78 4.98
N ASP A 128 8.16 -8.87 4.27
CA ASP A 128 8.83 -9.21 3.02
C ASP A 128 8.28 -8.31 1.91
N ILE A 129 9.17 -7.79 1.05
CA ILE A 129 8.79 -6.83 0.02
C ILE A 129 8.88 -7.51 -1.34
N TYR A 130 7.81 -7.37 -2.14
CA TYR A 130 7.72 -7.93 -3.48
C TYR A 130 7.32 -6.87 -4.48
N ALA A 131 7.93 -6.91 -5.65
CA ALA A 131 7.66 -6.00 -6.75
C ALA A 131 7.72 -6.72 -8.10
N GLY A 132 6.84 -6.35 -9.00
CA GLY A 132 6.92 -6.70 -10.42
C GLY A 132 7.78 -5.68 -11.17
N ASP A 133 7.11 -4.84 -11.92
CA ASP A 133 7.70 -3.73 -12.67
C ASP A 133 7.48 -2.37 -11.95
N PRO A 134 8.04 -1.27 -12.49
CA PRO A 134 7.95 0.05 -11.88
C PRO A 134 6.56 0.70 -11.87
N VAL A 135 5.56 0.11 -12.53
CA VAL A 135 4.22 0.71 -12.65
C VAL A 135 3.15 -0.05 -11.87
N HIS A 136 3.44 -1.29 -11.43
CA HIS A 136 2.54 -2.08 -10.61
C HIS A 136 2.80 -1.90 -9.11
N PRO A 137 1.78 -2.14 -8.26
CA PRO A 137 1.94 -1.97 -6.82
C PRO A 137 3.07 -2.81 -6.22
N LEU A 138 3.82 -2.21 -5.29
CA LEU A 138 4.63 -2.98 -4.36
C LEU A 138 3.73 -3.68 -3.35
N VAL A 139 4.10 -4.91 -3.02
CA VAL A 139 3.45 -5.70 -1.97
C VAL A 139 4.40 -5.87 -0.80
N PHE A 140 3.99 -5.40 0.34
CA PHE A 140 4.62 -5.65 1.63
C PHE A 140 3.85 -6.79 2.28
N TYR A 141 4.45 -7.96 2.30
CA TYR A 141 3.79 -9.20 2.70
C TYR A 141 4.17 -9.60 4.12
N SER A 142 3.20 -9.89 4.94
CA SER A 142 3.36 -10.65 6.18
C SER A 142 2.27 -11.70 6.31
N LYS A 143 2.41 -12.59 7.28
CA LYS A 143 1.49 -13.72 7.46
C LYS A 143 0.03 -13.31 7.66
N ASP A 144 -0.22 -12.22 8.39
CA ASP A 144 -1.55 -11.84 8.85
C ASP A 144 -2.09 -10.57 8.15
N ILE A 145 -1.18 -9.73 7.68
CA ILE A 145 -1.50 -8.44 7.07
C ILE A 145 -0.56 -8.25 5.88
N SER A 146 -1.11 -7.98 4.71
CA SER A 146 -0.34 -7.51 3.57
C SER A 146 -0.73 -6.07 3.26
N TYR A 147 0.24 -5.30 2.82
CA TYR A 147 0.08 -3.91 2.44
C TYR A 147 0.51 -3.72 1.00
N ILE A 148 -0.24 -2.93 0.24
CA ILE A 148 0.17 -2.50 -1.10
C ILE A 148 0.25 -0.99 -1.18
N THR A 149 1.13 -0.50 -2.04
CA THR A 149 1.19 0.90 -2.41
C THR A 149 1.51 1.06 -3.88
N LEU A 150 0.88 2.05 -4.51
CA LEU A 150 1.19 2.41 -5.89
C LEU A 150 2.56 3.09 -5.96
N PRO A 151 3.37 2.77 -6.97
CA PRO A 151 4.60 3.49 -7.24
C PRO A 151 4.32 4.89 -7.79
N ILE A 152 5.27 5.79 -7.58
CA ILE A 152 5.29 7.09 -8.25
C ILE A 152 5.69 6.86 -9.70
N ARG A 153 4.89 7.33 -10.64
CA ARG A 153 5.26 7.33 -12.06
C ARG A 153 6.18 8.51 -12.34
N MET A 154 7.41 8.23 -12.69
CA MET A 154 8.42 9.24 -13.04
C MET A 154 8.34 9.54 -14.53
N CYS A 155 8.10 10.80 -14.89
CA CYS A 155 7.90 11.18 -16.29
C CYS A 155 9.19 11.14 -17.15
N ASN A 156 10.39 11.13 -16.54
CA ASN A 156 11.69 11.06 -17.22
C ASN A 156 12.58 9.96 -16.64
N PHE A 157 11.99 8.81 -16.43
CA PHE A 157 12.55 7.69 -15.68
C PHE A 157 13.97 7.29 -16.10
N GLU A 158 14.27 7.25 -17.40
CA GLU A 158 15.59 6.83 -17.86
C GLU A 158 16.73 7.82 -17.51
N TYR A 159 16.43 9.10 -17.43
CA TYR A 159 17.42 10.13 -17.10
C TYR A 159 17.75 10.10 -15.61
N GLU A 160 16.72 10.03 -14.78
CA GLU A 160 16.84 10.01 -13.32
C GLU A 160 17.45 8.70 -12.80
N ILE A 161 17.17 7.56 -13.45
CA ILE A 161 17.83 6.28 -13.12
C ILE A 161 19.34 6.35 -13.42
N LYS A 162 19.76 6.96 -14.52
CA LYS A 162 21.19 7.09 -14.84
C LYS A 162 21.91 7.94 -13.82
N GLU A 163 21.27 8.99 -13.32
CA GLU A 163 21.82 9.86 -12.29
C GLU A 163 21.96 9.10 -10.96
N ILE A 164 20.92 8.40 -10.51
CA ILE A 164 20.93 7.58 -9.30
C ILE A 164 21.92 6.41 -9.42
N GLN A 165 22.01 5.76 -10.59
CA GLN A 165 22.99 4.70 -10.83
C GLN A 165 24.42 5.23 -10.90
N GLY A 166 24.60 6.49 -11.34
CA GLY A 166 25.88 7.21 -11.27
C GLY A 166 26.33 7.42 -9.84
N GLU A 167 25.46 7.91 -8.99
CA GLU A 167 25.73 8.11 -7.56
C GLU A 167 26.00 6.78 -6.81
N LEU A 168 25.31 5.70 -7.19
CA LEU A 168 25.51 4.35 -6.62
C LEU A 168 26.85 3.71 -7.00
N LYS A 169 27.49 4.15 -8.10
CA LYS A 169 28.81 3.68 -8.54
C LYS A 169 29.97 4.48 -7.94
N CYS A 170 29.70 5.65 -7.40
CA CYS A 170 30.71 6.54 -6.82
C CYS A 170 30.91 6.35 -5.29
N ASN A 171 30.17 5.45 -4.64
CA ASN A 171 30.30 5.05 -3.24
C ASN A 171 30.62 3.55 -3.13
#